data_bdf8f91c28b7e0d87be5caeead747708
#
_entry.id   bdf8f91c28b7e0d87be5caeead747708
#
_cell.length_a   1.000
_cell.length_b   1.000
_cell.length_c   1.000
_cell.angle_alpha   90.00
_cell.angle_beta   90.00
_cell.angle_gamma   90.00
#
_symmetry.space_group_name_H-M   'P 1'
#
loop_
_entity.id
_entity.type
_entity.pdbx_description
1 polymer ?
#
loop_
_entity_poly.entity_id
_entity_poly.type
_entity_poly.pdbx_seq_one_letter_code
_entity_poly.pdbx_strand_id
1 'polypeptide(L)'
;NRAFYQAAITSIYIPETVQTIGEYAFYQCKSITGNLVIPDATTSIGNYCFTSCTFNGTLTLGNGLQTIGESAFGGNQSLVGDLTIPVTVTSLGASAFSGNVGFNRHLTIDSGINIPFACFYDCRNFSKLTIAEGVNIIGESAFENLSSITGNLKLPNSITSIGARAFFGCSKIDGYLSLGPNITSIGDCAFVKSIDSEEIIQEKEKLSTDPDMDYYDRIIYDDTY
;
A
#
# COMPACT_ATOMS: atom_id res chain seq x y z
N ASN A 1 -20.38 6.16 14.83
CA ASN A 1 -19.30 5.31 15.28
C ASN A 1 -19.85 3.99 15.84
N ARG A 2 -19.22 2.84 15.50
CA ARG A 2 -19.55 1.49 16.01
C ARG A 2 -20.97 0.99 15.71
N ALA A 3 -21.62 1.47 14.62
CA ALA A 3 -23.01 1.15 14.32
C ALA A 3 -23.29 -0.35 14.18
N PHE A 4 -22.34 -1.11 13.60
CA PHE A 4 -22.42 -2.56 13.39
C PHE A 4 -21.15 -3.28 13.94
N TYR A 5 -20.55 -2.73 14.99
CA TYR A 5 -19.35 -3.30 15.63
C TYR A 5 -19.60 -4.77 16.02
N GLN A 6 -18.77 -5.68 15.46
CA GLN A 6 -18.87 -7.13 15.67
C GLN A 6 -20.25 -7.75 15.34
N ALA A 7 -21.02 -7.09 14.48
CA ALA A 7 -22.35 -7.60 14.11
C ALA A 7 -22.25 -8.87 13.25
N ALA A 8 -23.17 -9.80 13.45
CA ALA A 8 -23.27 -11.05 12.69
C ALA A 8 -24.02 -10.86 11.34
N ILE A 9 -23.85 -9.71 10.68
CA ILE A 9 -24.41 -9.45 9.35
C ILE A 9 -23.66 -10.25 8.30
N THR A 10 -24.36 -10.76 7.30
CA THR A 10 -23.81 -11.62 6.23
C THR A 10 -23.55 -10.87 4.93
N SER A 11 -24.17 -9.72 4.73
CA SER A 11 -23.99 -8.86 3.56
C SER A 11 -24.23 -7.40 3.93
N ILE A 12 -23.73 -6.49 3.08
CA ILE A 12 -23.93 -5.06 3.24
C ILE A 12 -24.25 -4.44 1.87
N TYR A 13 -25.19 -3.50 1.89
CA TYR A 13 -25.38 -2.51 0.83
C TYR A 13 -25.29 -1.12 1.45
N ILE A 14 -24.38 -0.29 0.93
CA ILE A 14 -24.21 1.10 1.35
C ILE A 14 -24.95 1.97 0.33
N PRO A 15 -26.03 2.67 0.72
CA PRO A 15 -26.78 3.53 -0.20
C PRO A 15 -25.91 4.66 -0.79
N GLU A 16 -26.20 5.04 -2.04
CA GLU A 16 -25.51 6.12 -2.76
C GLU A 16 -25.60 7.50 -2.09
N THR A 17 -26.46 7.67 -1.09
CA THR A 17 -26.60 8.91 -0.32
C THR A 17 -25.68 8.99 0.88
N VAL A 18 -24.95 7.91 1.21
CA VAL A 18 -24.07 7.86 2.39
C VAL A 18 -22.79 8.67 2.13
N GLN A 19 -22.62 9.76 2.86
CA GLN A 19 -21.47 10.66 2.73
C GLN A 19 -20.31 10.27 3.64
N THR A 20 -20.59 9.69 4.81
CA THR A 20 -19.55 9.32 5.78
C THR A 20 -19.83 7.97 6.42
N ILE A 21 -18.80 7.15 6.61
CA ILE A 21 -18.85 5.90 7.35
C ILE A 21 -17.94 6.04 8.56
N GLY A 22 -18.53 5.98 9.75
CA GLY A 22 -17.86 6.35 10.98
C GLY A 22 -16.85 5.32 11.47
N GLU A 23 -16.08 5.74 12.46
CA GLU A 23 -15.05 4.94 13.12
C GLU A 23 -15.63 3.64 13.70
N TYR A 24 -14.92 2.50 13.50
CA TYR A 24 -15.33 1.14 13.91
C TYR A 24 -16.72 0.71 13.41
N ALA A 25 -17.30 1.33 12.40
CA ALA A 25 -18.72 1.09 12.04
C ALA A 25 -19.01 -0.39 11.77
N PHE A 26 -18.09 -1.12 11.10
CA PHE A 26 -18.21 -2.54 10.75
C PHE A 26 -17.03 -3.37 11.29
N TYR A 27 -16.34 -2.87 12.30
CA TYR A 27 -15.18 -3.55 12.88
C TYR A 27 -15.50 -4.99 13.25
N GLN A 28 -14.68 -5.94 12.74
CA GLN A 28 -14.82 -7.38 13.02
C GLN A 28 -16.21 -7.98 12.70
N CYS A 29 -16.87 -7.57 11.64
CA CYS A 29 -18.04 -8.26 11.11
C CYS A 29 -17.60 -9.59 10.49
N LYS A 30 -17.51 -10.66 11.29
CA LYS A 30 -16.90 -11.95 10.91
C LYS A 30 -17.80 -12.87 10.08
N SER A 31 -19.04 -12.47 9.82
CA SER A 31 -19.98 -13.25 8.98
C SER A 31 -20.23 -12.62 7.62
N ILE A 32 -19.68 -11.41 7.38
CA ILE A 32 -19.96 -10.65 6.16
C ILE A 32 -19.18 -11.23 4.98
N THR A 33 -19.84 -11.38 3.82
CA THR A 33 -19.25 -11.92 2.58
C THR A 33 -19.62 -11.05 1.37
N GLY A 34 -19.06 -11.40 0.21
CA GLY A 34 -19.31 -10.71 -1.05
C GLY A 34 -18.40 -9.49 -1.27
N ASN A 35 -18.83 -8.62 -2.18
CA ASN A 35 -18.12 -7.41 -2.53
C ASN A 35 -18.36 -6.30 -1.50
N LEU A 36 -17.37 -5.43 -1.34
CA LEU A 36 -17.53 -4.17 -0.61
C LEU A 36 -17.46 -3.02 -1.62
N VAL A 37 -18.57 -2.31 -1.78
CA VAL A 37 -18.65 -1.14 -2.66
C VAL A 37 -18.85 0.10 -1.80
N ILE A 38 -17.91 1.03 -1.91
CA ILE A 38 -17.99 2.36 -1.28
C ILE A 38 -18.58 3.30 -2.36
N PRO A 39 -19.75 3.92 -2.12
CA PRO A 39 -20.41 4.79 -3.10
C PRO A 39 -19.62 6.05 -3.43
N ASP A 40 -19.86 6.62 -4.62
CA ASP A 40 -19.22 7.87 -5.05
C ASP A 40 -19.57 9.07 -4.17
N ALA A 41 -20.74 9.08 -3.51
CA ALA A 41 -21.09 10.15 -2.57
C ALA A 41 -20.32 10.07 -1.24
N THR A 42 -19.67 8.93 -0.94
CA THR A 42 -18.91 8.76 0.31
C THR A 42 -17.59 9.50 0.22
N THR A 43 -17.42 10.48 1.11
CA THR A 43 -16.22 11.31 1.16
C THR A 43 -15.24 10.87 2.26
N SER A 44 -15.69 10.15 3.28
CA SER A 44 -14.86 9.78 4.42
C SER A 44 -15.20 8.42 4.99
N ILE A 45 -14.14 7.63 5.25
CA ILE A 45 -14.17 6.37 6.00
C ILE A 45 -13.31 6.53 7.24
N GLY A 46 -13.93 6.31 8.41
CA GLY A 46 -13.28 6.47 9.72
C GLY A 46 -12.27 5.38 10.06
N ASN A 47 -11.50 5.61 11.12
CA ASN A 47 -10.50 4.65 11.60
C ASN A 47 -11.14 3.30 11.92
N TYR A 48 -10.44 2.21 11.57
CA TYR A 48 -10.84 0.83 11.85
C TYR A 48 -12.23 0.44 11.33
N CYS A 49 -12.79 1.19 10.37
CA CYS A 49 -14.19 1.07 9.95
C CYS A 49 -14.56 -0.35 9.50
N PHE A 50 -13.77 -0.97 8.62
CA PHE A 50 -13.96 -2.32 8.09
C PHE A 50 -12.82 -3.27 8.49
N THR A 51 -12.11 -2.98 9.58
CA THR A 51 -10.99 -3.82 10.02
C THR A 51 -11.44 -5.24 10.35
N SER A 52 -10.69 -6.22 9.85
CA SER A 52 -10.86 -7.65 10.14
C SER A 52 -12.28 -8.17 9.85
N CYS A 53 -12.91 -7.71 8.80
CA CYS A 53 -14.11 -8.32 8.23
C CYS A 53 -13.75 -9.57 7.38
N THR A 54 -14.77 -10.25 6.84
CA THR A 54 -14.59 -11.49 6.05
C THR A 54 -15.11 -11.37 4.62
N PHE A 55 -15.13 -10.15 4.07
CA PHE A 55 -15.42 -9.95 2.65
C PHE A 55 -14.54 -10.86 1.80
N ASN A 56 -15.13 -11.55 0.82
CA ASN A 56 -14.45 -12.51 -0.05
C ASN A 56 -14.61 -12.19 -1.54
N GLY A 57 -15.11 -11.02 -1.86
CA GLY A 57 -15.21 -10.46 -3.20
C GLY A 57 -14.24 -9.30 -3.42
N THR A 58 -14.60 -8.34 -4.25
CA THR A 58 -13.79 -7.17 -4.59
C THR A 58 -14.07 -5.99 -3.65
N LEU A 59 -13.09 -5.08 -3.54
CA LEU A 59 -13.27 -3.75 -2.95
C LEU A 59 -13.31 -2.71 -4.06
N THR A 60 -14.38 -1.93 -4.10
CA THR A 60 -14.48 -0.74 -4.97
C THR A 60 -14.57 0.50 -4.10
N LEU A 61 -13.66 1.45 -4.34
CA LEU A 61 -13.65 2.76 -3.68
C LEU A 61 -14.28 3.79 -4.62
N GLY A 62 -15.31 4.51 -4.14
CA GLY A 62 -16.00 5.54 -4.90
C GLY A 62 -15.14 6.75 -5.22
N ASN A 63 -15.40 7.41 -6.34
CA ASN A 63 -14.62 8.53 -6.86
C ASN A 63 -14.78 9.85 -6.06
N GLY A 64 -15.69 9.91 -5.10
CA GLY A 64 -15.81 11.04 -4.18
C GLY A 64 -14.99 10.91 -2.90
N LEU A 65 -14.33 9.75 -2.69
CA LEU A 65 -13.63 9.46 -1.45
C LEU A 65 -12.40 10.36 -1.28
N GLN A 66 -12.33 11.07 -0.16
CA GLN A 66 -11.25 12.00 0.18
C GLN A 66 -10.41 11.51 1.36
N THR A 67 -11.03 10.83 2.33
CA THR A 67 -10.35 10.41 3.56
C THR A 67 -10.55 8.93 3.81
N ILE A 68 -9.45 8.21 4.03
CA ILE A 68 -9.40 6.83 4.50
C ILE A 68 -8.65 6.83 5.83
N GLY A 69 -9.32 6.42 6.89
CA GLY A 69 -8.75 6.43 8.25
C GLY A 69 -7.71 5.34 8.51
N GLU A 70 -7.09 5.41 9.67
CA GLU A 70 -6.13 4.42 10.16
C GLU A 70 -6.76 3.02 10.17
N SER A 71 -6.04 2.02 9.64
CA SER A 71 -6.46 0.62 9.57
C SER A 71 -7.88 0.40 9.03
N ALA A 72 -8.43 1.36 8.26
CA ALA A 72 -9.85 1.36 7.87
C ALA A 72 -10.28 0.06 7.16
N PHE A 73 -9.39 -0.57 6.41
CA PHE A 73 -9.60 -1.85 5.71
C PHE A 73 -8.60 -2.92 6.15
N GLY A 74 -7.88 -2.74 7.27
CA GLY A 74 -6.85 -3.68 7.71
C GLY A 74 -7.38 -5.09 7.96
N GLY A 75 -6.60 -6.12 7.57
CA GLY A 75 -6.88 -7.52 7.91
C GLY A 75 -8.08 -8.17 7.22
N ASN A 76 -8.55 -7.67 6.10
CA ASN A 76 -9.58 -8.31 5.26
C ASN A 76 -8.91 -9.32 4.32
N GLN A 77 -8.52 -10.48 4.86
CA GLN A 77 -7.64 -11.45 4.22
C GLN A 77 -8.21 -12.13 2.97
N SER A 78 -9.52 -12.03 2.75
CA SER A 78 -10.21 -12.71 1.63
C SER A 78 -10.69 -11.75 0.53
N LEU A 79 -10.47 -10.44 0.65
CA LEU A 79 -10.70 -9.50 -0.45
C LEU A 79 -9.77 -9.84 -1.63
N VAL A 80 -10.30 -9.84 -2.85
CA VAL A 80 -9.58 -10.26 -4.06
C VAL A 80 -9.59 -9.20 -5.15
N GLY A 81 -8.78 -9.40 -6.19
CA GLY A 81 -8.76 -8.55 -7.39
C GLY A 81 -7.81 -7.38 -7.28
N ASP A 82 -8.15 -6.32 -7.99
CA ASP A 82 -7.41 -5.06 -8.03
C ASP A 82 -7.79 -4.17 -6.84
N LEU A 83 -6.88 -3.29 -6.45
CA LEU A 83 -7.16 -2.17 -5.55
C LEU A 83 -6.66 -0.87 -6.19
N THR A 84 -7.56 0.08 -6.36
CA THR A 84 -7.22 1.44 -6.81
C THR A 84 -7.53 2.44 -5.71
N ILE A 85 -6.54 3.24 -5.33
CA ILE A 85 -6.72 4.41 -4.47
C ILE A 85 -7.04 5.59 -5.39
N PRO A 86 -8.27 6.13 -5.37
CA PRO A 86 -8.70 7.17 -6.30
C PRO A 86 -7.90 8.46 -6.18
N VAL A 87 -7.78 9.21 -7.28
CA VAL A 87 -7.10 10.51 -7.33
C VAL A 87 -7.68 11.55 -6.35
N THR A 88 -8.94 11.37 -5.95
CA THR A 88 -9.65 12.25 -5.01
C THR A 88 -9.22 12.08 -3.56
N VAL A 89 -8.54 10.97 -3.22
CA VAL A 89 -8.06 10.73 -1.85
C VAL A 89 -6.95 11.70 -1.51
N THR A 90 -7.18 12.51 -0.50
CA THR A 90 -6.23 13.53 0.01
C THR A 90 -5.70 13.20 1.41
N SER A 91 -6.28 12.20 2.09
CA SER A 91 -5.83 11.72 3.40
C SER A 91 -5.93 10.20 3.48
N LEU A 92 -4.81 9.55 3.79
CA LEU A 92 -4.68 8.11 3.94
C LEU A 92 -4.04 7.79 5.30
N GLY A 93 -4.70 6.98 6.11
CA GLY A 93 -4.23 6.62 7.44
C GLY A 93 -3.16 5.54 7.45
N ALA A 94 -2.37 5.48 8.51
CA ALA A 94 -1.42 4.41 8.73
C ALA A 94 -2.12 3.04 8.71
N SER A 95 -1.45 2.02 8.16
CA SER A 95 -1.95 0.64 8.08
C SER A 95 -3.32 0.48 7.40
N ALA A 96 -3.79 1.47 6.63
CA ALA A 96 -5.17 1.52 6.10
C ALA A 96 -5.57 0.23 5.38
N PHE A 97 -4.66 -0.46 4.72
CA PHE A 97 -4.88 -1.72 4.00
C PHE A 97 -3.97 -2.85 4.47
N SER A 98 -3.30 -2.72 5.61
CA SER A 98 -2.36 -3.73 6.11
C SER A 98 -3.00 -5.11 6.25
N GLY A 99 -2.25 -6.18 5.91
CA GLY A 99 -2.66 -7.57 6.12
C GLY A 99 -3.75 -8.08 5.18
N ASN A 100 -4.00 -7.41 4.06
CA ASN A 100 -4.96 -7.84 3.04
C ASN A 100 -4.29 -8.81 2.04
N VAL A 101 -4.04 -10.02 2.48
CA VAL A 101 -3.32 -11.04 1.68
C VAL A 101 -4.13 -11.59 0.50
N GLY A 102 -5.43 -11.34 0.43
CA GLY A 102 -6.29 -11.86 -0.64
C GLY A 102 -6.21 -11.06 -1.96
N PHE A 103 -5.88 -9.77 -1.94
CA PHE A 103 -5.66 -9.00 -3.16
C PHE A 103 -4.56 -9.64 -4.01
N ASN A 104 -4.83 -9.95 -5.26
CA ASN A 104 -3.97 -10.80 -6.09
C ASN A 104 -3.70 -10.26 -7.50
N ARG A 105 -4.03 -9.00 -7.75
CA ARG A 105 -3.84 -8.34 -9.05
C ARG A 105 -3.03 -7.06 -8.90
N HIS A 106 -3.55 -5.94 -9.35
CA HIS A 106 -2.84 -4.67 -9.43
C HIS A 106 -3.20 -3.76 -8.27
N LEU A 107 -2.19 -3.22 -7.60
CA LEU A 107 -2.32 -2.09 -6.69
C LEU A 107 -1.99 -0.80 -7.47
N THR A 108 -2.96 0.09 -7.59
CA THR A 108 -2.81 1.38 -8.25
C THR A 108 -3.06 2.50 -7.24
N ILE A 109 -2.13 3.44 -7.15
CA ILE A 109 -2.26 4.64 -6.32
C ILE A 109 -2.28 5.83 -7.27
N ASP A 110 -3.49 6.29 -7.61
CA ASP A 110 -3.72 7.39 -8.54
C ASP A 110 -3.65 8.77 -7.86
N SER A 111 -3.76 8.79 -6.53
CA SER A 111 -3.62 10.02 -5.75
C SER A 111 -2.15 10.40 -5.56
N GLY A 112 -1.83 11.70 -5.63
CA GLY A 112 -0.50 12.24 -5.35
C GLY A 112 -0.21 12.42 -3.85
N ILE A 113 -0.83 11.64 -2.97
CA ILE A 113 -0.62 11.77 -1.52
C ILE A 113 0.56 10.92 -1.05
N ASN A 114 1.19 11.35 0.04
CA ASN A 114 2.20 10.55 0.71
C ASN A 114 1.62 9.22 1.22
N ILE A 115 2.39 8.15 1.09
CA ILE A 115 1.98 6.82 1.52
C ILE A 115 2.44 6.66 2.97
N PRO A 116 1.51 6.48 3.93
CA PRO A 116 1.84 6.48 5.34
C PRO A 116 2.47 5.16 5.80
N PHE A 117 2.90 5.15 7.08
CA PHE A 117 3.44 3.96 7.77
C PHE A 117 2.57 2.73 7.54
N ALA A 118 3.22 1.62 7.14
CA ALA A 118 2.65 0.27 6.99
C ALA A 118 1.35 0.20 6.18
N CYS A 119 1.07 1.17 5.29
CA CYS A 119 -0.23 1.31 4.63
C CYS A 119 -0.67 0.03 3.91
N PHE A 120 0.25 -0.65 3.21
CA PHE A 120 0.03 -1.90 2.48
C PHE A 120 0.92 -3.03 3.04
N TYR A 121 1.35 -2.92 4.30
CA TYR A 121 2.15 -3.94 4.96
C TYR A 121 1.49 -5.32 4.83
N ASP A 122 2.29 -6.32 4.42
CA ASP A 122 1.86 -7.72 4.33
C ASP A 122 0.71 -8.00 3.32
N CYS A 123 0.53 -7.14 2.31
CA CYS A 123 -0.39 -7.39 1.19
C CYS A 123 0.31 -8.25 0.12
N ARG A 124 0.67 -9.49 0.48
CA ARG A 124 1.66 -10.35 -0.17
C ARG A 124 1.39 -10.69 -1.64
N ASN A 125 0.13 -10.69 -2.06
CA ASN A 125 -0.28 -11.29 -3.32
C ASN A 125 -0.56 -10.30 -4.45
N PHE A 126 -0.40 -8.99 -4.24
CA PHE A 126 -0.39 -8.07 -5.37
C PHE A 126 0.71 -8.46 -6.36
N SER A 127 0.34 -8.58 -7.65
CA SER A 127 1.27 -8.95 -8.72
C SER A 127 1.93 -7.74 -9.40
N LYS A 128 1.36 -6.54 -9.22
CA LYS A 128 1.85 -5.29 -9.82
C LYS A 128 1.56 -4.10 -8.93
N LEU A 129 2.47 -3.12 -8.95
CA LEU A 129 2.33 -1.83 -8.26
C LEU A 129 2.49 -0.68 -9.26
N THR A 130 1.58 0.29 -9.20
CA THR A 130 1.70 1.58 -9.90
C THR A 130 1.46 2.71 -8.90
N ILE A 131 2.36 3.69 -8.87
CA ILE A 131 2.29 4.88 -8.02
C ILE A 131 2.30 6.09 -8.95
N ALA A 132 1.30 6.99 -8.81
CA ALA A 132 1.21 8.20 -9.60
C ALA A 132 2.25 9.25 -9.21
N GLU A 133 2.54 10.17 -10.12
CA GLU A 133 3.29 11.39 -9.79
C GLU A 133 2.54 12.22 -8.74
N GLY A 134 3.31 13.01 -7.95
CA GLY A 134 2.80 13.80 -6.82
C GLY A 134 2.98 13.14 -5.46
N VAL A 135 3.21 11.82 -5.40
CA VAL A 135 3.67 11.15 -4.17
C VAL A 135 5.10 11.61 -3.88
N ASN A 136 5.33 12.22 -2.71
CA ASN A 136 6.66 12.69 -2.31
C ASN A 136 7.34 11.77 -1.29
N ILE A 137 6.56 11.11 -0.44
CA ILE A 137 7.07 10.29 0.65
C ILE A 137 6.43 8.91 0.61
N ILE A 138 7.26 7.87 0.66
CA ILE A 138 6.86 6.50 0.97
C ILE A 138 7.26 6.25 2.41
N GLY A 139 6.29 6.00 3.28
CA GLY A 139 6.50 5.80 4.72
C GLY A 139 7.22 4.50 5.05
N GLU A 140 7.66 4.39 6.31
CA GLU A 140 8.25 3.17 6.85
C GLU A 140 7.32 1.98 6.67
N SER A 141 7.86 0.83 6.23
CA SER A 141 7.15 -0.44 5.99
C SER A 141 5.94 -0.33 5.05
N ALA A 142 5.79 0.75 4.29
CA ALA A 142 4.57 1.04 3.52
C ALA A 142 4.16 -0.08 2.54
N PHE A 143 5.13 -0.75 1.92
CA PHE A 143 4.97 -1.87 1.00
C PHE A 143 5.75 -3.12 1.45
N GLU A 144 6.08 -3.22 2.72
CA GLU A 144 6.81 -4.37 3.26
C GLU A 144 6.04 -5.66 3.01
N ASN A 145 6.76 -6.70 2.54
CA ASN A 145 6.24 -8.03 2.20
C ASN A 145 5.22 -8.06 1.03
N LEU A 146 5.27 -7.16 0.08
CA LEU A 146 4.57 -7.32 -1.20
C LEU A 146 5.31 -8.35 -2.08
N SER A 147 5.40 -9.57 -1.61
CA SER A 147 6.30 -10.61 -2.11
C SER A 147 5.91 -11.23 -3.47
N SER A 148 4.80 -10.82 -4.06
CA SER A 148 4.35 -11.31 -5.39
C SER A 148 4.48 -10.29 -6.52
N ILE A 149 4.93 -9.06 -6.25
CA ILE A 149 5.19 -8.07 -7.29
C ILE A 149 6.36 -8.55 -8.16
N THR A 150 6.15 -8.56 -9.49
CA THR A 150 7.14 -8.96 -10.48
C THR A 150 7.48 -7.83 -11.42
N GLY A 151 8.57 -7.98 -12.19
CA GLY A 151 9.03 -7.02 -13.18
C GLY A 151 9.72 -5.80 -12.58
N ASN A 152 9.71 -4.71 -13.34
CA ASN A 152 10.41 -3.48 -12.96
C ASN A 152 9.65 -2.71 -11.86
N LEU A 153 10.36 -2.24 -10.85
CA LEU A 153 9.85 -1.27 -9.90
C LEU A 153 10.30 0.14 -10.31
N LYS A 154 9.39 0.87 -10.92
CA LYS A 154 9.64 2.27 -11.29
C LYS A 154 8.89 3.19 -10.31
N LEU A 155 9.65 3.97 -9.54
CA LEU A 155 9.11 4.98 -8.64
C LEU A 155 8.92 6.31 -9.38
N PRO A 156 7.87 7.10 -9.04
CA PRO A 156 7.65 8.42 -9.63
C PRO A 156 8.80 9.39 -9.36
N ASN A 157 9.00 10.32 -10.29
CA ASN A 157 10.04 11.36 -10.14
C ASN A 157 9.79 12.33 -8.98
N SER A 158 8.55 12.42 -8.51
CA SER A 158 8.16 13.27 -7.38
C SER A 158 8.66 12.77 -6.02
N ILE A 159 9.08 11.50 -5.90
CA ILE A 159 9.52 10.95 -4.61
C ILE A 159 10.82 11.59 -4.15
N THR A 160 10.81 12.08 -2.92
CA THR A 160 11.97 12.67 -2.24
C THR A 160 12.48 11.84 -1.08
N SER A 161 11.64 10.97 -0.49
CA SER A 161 12.00 10.16 0.67
C SER A 161 11.34 8.79 0.64
N ILE A 162 12.12 7.76 0.98
CA ILE A 162 11.68 6.37 1.15
C ILE A 162 12.01 5.96 2.58
N GLY A 163 11.01 5.54 3.34
CA GLY A 163 11.16 5.13 4.73
C GLY A 163 11.89 3.80 4.92
N ALA A 164 12.30 3.52 6.15
CA ALA A 164 12.91 2.24 6.51
C ALA A 164 11.98 1.08 6.13
N ARG A 165 12.54 -0.01 5.62
CA ARG A 165 11.82 -1.24 5.24
C ARG A 165 10.67 -1.03 4.24
N ALA A 166 10.60 0.10 3.55
CA ALA A 166 9.45 0.46 2.71
C ALA A 166 9.09 -0.61 1.67
N PHE A 167 10.07 -1.31 1.10
CA PHE A 167 9.91 -2.43 0.16
C PHE A 167 10.61 -3.71 0.65
N PHE A 168 10.87 -3.83 1.96
CA PHE A 168 11.51 -5.02 2.51
C PHE A 168 10.70 -6.29 2.16
N GLY A 169 11.37 -7.33 1.68
CA GLY A 169 10.72 -8.60 1.37
C GLY A 169 9.85 -8.63 0.12
N CYS A 170 9.96 -7.63 -0.78
CA CYS A 170 9.34 -7.65 -2.11
C CYS A 170 10.11 -8.59 -3.06
N SER A 171 10.26 -9.85 -2.68
CA SER A 171 11.27 -10.80 -3.15
C SER A 171 11.10 -11.31 -4.61
N LYS A 172 10.05 -10.90 -5.31
CA LYS A 172 9.82 -11.29 -6.71
C LYS A 172 9.97 -10.13 -7.69
N ILE A 173 10.51 -8.99 -7.26
CA ILE A 173 10.91 -7.95 -8.20
C ILE A 173 12.15 -8.50 -8.94
N ASP A 174 11.93 -8.93 -10.19
CA ASP A 174 12.92 -9.59 -11.05
C ASP A 174 13.39 -8.70 -12.21
N GLY A 175 13.02 -7.43 -12.19
CA GLY A 175 13.45 -6.39 -13.12
C GLY A 175 14.27 -5.30 -12.44
N TYR A 176 14.50 -4.20 -13.13
CA TYR A 176 15.27 -3.09 -12.61
C TYR A 176 14.47 -2.23 -11.61
N LEU A 177 15.17 -1.67 -10.63
CA LEU A 177 14.70 -0.61 -9.77
C LEU A 177 15.04 0.75 -10.40
N SER A 178 14.04 1.58 -10.69
CA SER A 178 14.23 2.96 -11.15
C SER A 178 13.84 3.93 -10.04
N LEU A 179 14.84 4.55 -9.44
CA LEU A 179 14.66 5.63 -8.47
C LEU A 179 14.56 6.96 -9.22
N GLY A 180 13.63 7.81 -8.78
CA GLY A 180 13.51 9.16 -9.34
C GLY A 180 14.69 10.06 -8.97
N PRO A 181 14.98 11.12 -9.77
CA PRO A 181 16.16 11.98 -9.56
C PRO A 181 16.07 12.89 -8.32
N ASN A 182 14.90 12.96 -7.69
CA ASN A 182 14.64 13.86 -6.57
C ASN A 182 14.77 13.20 -5.19
N ILE A 183 15.17 11.93 -5.14
CA ILE A 183 15.32 11.21 -3.88
C ILE A 183 16.50 11.79 -3.10
N THR A 184 16.23 12.22 -1.87
CA THR A 184 17.21 12.77 -0.93
C THR A 184 17.41 11.89 0.30
N SER A 185 16.54 10.91 0.54
CA SER A 185 16.61 10.03 1.70
C SER A 185 16.04 8.65 1.39
N ILE A 186 16.77 7.61 1.79
CA ILE A 186 16.34 6.22 1.78
C ILE A 186 16.65 5.64 3.16
N GLY A 187 15.63 5.10 3.82
CA GLY A 187 15.74 4.53 5.16
C GLY A 187 16.37 3.14 5.18
N ASP A 188 16.73 2.69 6.37
CA ASP A 188 17.40 1.41 6.60
C ASP A 188 16.59 0.23 6.05
N CYS A 189 17.26 -0.72 5.43
CA CYS A 189 16.64 -1.93 4.87
C CYS A 189 15.51 -1.69 3.87
N ALA A 190 15.41 -0.51 3.25
CA ALA A 190 14.28 -0.14 2.41
C ALA A 190 13.98 -1.15 1.29
N PHE A 191 15.02 -1.80 0.74
CA PHE A 191 14.92 -2.77 -0.36
C PHE A 191 15.55 -4.13 -0.05
N VAL A 192 15.84 -4.43 1.22
CA VAL A 192 16.45 -5.73 1.59
C VAL A 192 15.51 -6.88 1.23
N LYS A 193 16.05 -7.94 0.64
CA LYS A 193 15.29 -9.10 0.11
C LYS A 193 14.27 -8.74 -0.98
N SER A 194 14.43 -7.61 -1.63
CA SER A 194 13.50 -7.15 -2.68
C SER A 194 14.04 -7.34 -4.09
N ILE A 195 15.36 -7.32 -4.27
CA ILE A 195 16.02 -7.35 -5.58
C ILE A 195 17.22 -8.29 -5.46
N ASP A 196 17.47 -9.10 -6.47
CA ASP A 196 18.66 -9.96 -6.48
C ASP A 196 19.94 -9.12 -6.55
N SER A 197 20.88 -9.36 -5.64
CA SER A 197 22.06 -8.54 -5.44
C SER A 197 22.97 -8.44 -6.68
N GLU A 198 22.89 -9.40 -7.60
CA GLU A 198 23.72 -9.40 -8.81
C GLU A 198 23.31 -8.33 -9.85
N GLU A 199 22.02 -7.99 -9.96
CA GLU A 199 21.56 -6.96 -10.92
C GLU A 199 21.87 -5.53 -10.45
N ILE A 200 21.87 -5.29 -9.13
CA ILE A 200 22.25 -3.99 -8.56
C ILE A 200 23.74 -3.70 -8.81
N ILE A 201 24.58 -4.73 -8.82
CA ILE A 201 26.02 -4.61 -9.10
C ILE A 201 26.25 -4.14 -10.55
N GLN A 202 25.44 -4.56 -11.52
CA GLN A 202 25.58 -4.14 -12.91
C GLN A 202 25.19 -2.68 -13.16
N GLU A 203 24.24 -2.13 -12.41
CA GLU A 203 23.94 -0.68 -12.46
C GLU A 203 24.99 0.15 -11.70
N LYS A 204 25.57 -0.37 -10.60
CA LYS A 204 26.72 0.24 -9.92
C LYS A 204 27.91 0.46 -10.86
N GLU A 205 28.22 -0.49 -11.72
CA GLU A 205 29.32 -0.36 -12.70
C GLU A 205 29.05 0.72 -13.75
N LYS A 206 27.79 0.99 -14.08
CA LYS A 206 27.39 2.08 -15.00
C LYS A 206 27.39 3.46 -14.34
N LEU A 207 27.14 3.53 -13.04
CA LEU A 207 27.11 4.76 -12.23
C LEU A 207 28.43 5.08 -11.54
N SER A 208 29.47 4.24 -11.69
CA SER A 208 30.74 4.29 -10.94
C SER A 208 31.66 5.48 -11.23
N THR A 209 31.13 6.54 -11.80
CA THR A 209 31.84 7.83 -11.93
C THR A 209 31.47 8.87 -10.87
N ASP A 210 30.63 8.51 -9.87
CA ASP A 210 30.19 9.40 -8.80
C ASP A 210 30.97 9.10 -7.49
N PRO A 211 31.66 10.10 -6.91
CA PRO A 211 32.44 9.93 -5.68
C PRO A 211 31.63 9.74 -4.39
N ASP A 212 30.28 9.85 -4.40
CA ASP A 212 29.42 9.69 -3.22
C ASP A 212 28.83 8.28 -3.06
N MET A 213 29.47 7.26 -3.61
CA MET A 213 29.00 5.87 -3.70
C MET A 213 28.84 5.11 -2.37
N ASP A 214 29.29 5.66 -1.24
CA ASP A 214 29.19 5.04 0.11
C ASP A 214 27.74 5.00 0.65
N TYR A 215 26.84 5.77 0.04
CA TYR A 215 25.42 5.85 0.45
C TYR A 215 24.61 4.62 0.00
N TYR A 216 24.93 4.04 -1.17
CA TYR A 216 24.18 2.91 -1.72
C TYR A 216 24.51 1.56 -1.05
N ASP A 217 25.70 1.41 -0.47
CA ASP A 217 26.12 0.18 0.21
C ASP A 217 25.31 -0.08 1.50
N ARG A 218 24.85 0.97 2.19
CA ARG A 218 23.97 0.83 3.38
C ARG A 218 22.58 0.34 3.06
N ILE A 219 22.08 0.56 1.85
CA ILE A 219 20.71 0.22 1.42
C ILE A 219 20.54 -1.29 1.25
N ILE A 220 21.61 -2.02 0.91
CA ILE A 220 21.56 -3.40 0.41
C ILE A 220 22.20 -4.43 1.37
N TYR A 221 23.18 -4.04 2.19
CA TYR A 221 24.08 -4.97 2.87
C TYR A 221 24.03 -4.95 4.40
N ASP A 222 23.00 -4.46 5.05
CA ASP A 222 22.91 -4.68 6.51
C ASP A 222 22.31 -6.05 6.84
N ASP A 223 23.11 -7.10 6.59
CA ASP A 223 22.84 -8.51 6.90
C ASP A 223 23.26 -8.90 8.34
N THR A 224 23.47 -7.94 9.24
CA THR A 224 23.86 -8.20 10.62
C THR A 224 22.69 -8.12 11.60
N TYR A 225 21.69 -9.03 11.44
CA TYR A 225 20.84 -9.46 12.59
C TYR A 225 20.09 -10.76 12.23
#